data_ef3b6709dafbd2f324d832f7e337127b
#
_entry.id   ef3b6709dafbd2f324d832f7e337127b
#
_cell.length_a   1.000
_cell.length_b   1.000
_cell.length_c   1.000
_cell.angle_alpha   90.00
_cell.angle_beta   90.00
_cell.angle_gamma   90.00
#
_symmetry.space_group_name_H-M   'P 1'
#
loop_
_entity.id
_entity.type
_entity.pdbx_description
1 polymer ?
#
loop_
_entity_poly.entity_id
_entity_poly.type
_entity_poly.pdbx_seq_one_letter_code
_entity_poly.pdbx_strand_id
1 'polypeptide(L)' 'MLCVTRYRNTRYWALWEGGQLLAVTVYKKGAVTLMRRLQRARRNP' A
#
# COMPACT_ATOMS: atom_id res chain seq x y z
N MET A 1 6.57 -8.38 2.31
CA MET A 1 6.79 -7.55 1.11
C MET A 1 5.56 -6.68 0.86
N LEU A 2 5.79 -5.39 0.66
CA LEU A 2 4.70 -4.45 0.40
C LEU A 2 4.36 -4.41 -1.08
N CYS A 3 3.08 -4.40 -1.40
CA CYS A 3 2.67 -4.22 -2.78
C CYS A 3 1.37 -3.44 -2.87
N VAL A 4 1.20 -2.76 -4.00
CA VAL A 4 0.03 -1.94 -4.28
C VAL A 4 -0.71 -2.54 -5.45
N THR A 5 -2.01 -2.80 -5.27
CA THR A 5 -2.85 -3.35 -6.32
C THR A 5 -4.21 -2.65 -6.30
N ARG A 6 -4.99 -2.85 -7.32
CA ARG A 6 -6.38 -2.42 -7.27
C ARG A 6 -7.12 -3.23 -6.23
N TYR A 7 -8.00 -2.56 -5.49
CA TYR A 7 -8.82 -3.23 -4.48
C TYR A 7 -10.03 -3.83 -5.16
N ARG A 8 -9.92 -5.15 -5.47
CA ARG A 8 -10.97 -5.90 -6.15
C ARG A 8 -11.35 -5.22 -7.47
N ASN A 9 -12.62 -5.14 -7.79
CA ASN A 9 -13.11 -4.48 -9.01
C ASN A 9 -13.55 -3.05 -8.75
N THR A 10 -12.88 -2.37 -7.82
CA THR A 10 -13.20 -0.98 -7.48
C THR A 10 -12.17 -0.04 -8.06
N ARG A 11 -12.44 1.26 -7.94
CA ARG A 11 -11.48 2.29 -8.32
C ARG A 11 -10.48 2.57 -7.22
N TYR A 12 -10.60 1.89 -6.08
CA TYR A 12 -9.70 2.09 -4.95
C TYR A 12 -8.42 1.28 -5.11
N TRP A 13 -7.39 1.69 -4.39
CA TRP A 13 -6.10 1.03 -4.40
C TRP A 13 -5.79 0.47 -3.03
N ALA A 14 -5.24 -0.72 -3.01
CA ALA A 14 -4.95 -1.43 -1.76
C ALA A 14 -3.45 -1.59 -1.57
N LEU A 15 -3.02 -1.39 -0.33
CA LEU A 15 -1.65 -1.64 0.09
C LEU A 15 -1.64 -2.92 0.90
N TRP A 16 -0.82 -3.89 0.48
CA TRP A 16 -0.76 -5.21 1.09
C TRP A 16 0.61 -5.50 1.64
N GLU A 17 0.63 -6.32 2.67
CA GLU A 17 1.88 -6.87 3.17
C GLU A 17 1.67 -8.34 3.48
N GLY A 18 2.41 -9.22 2.75
CA GLY A 18 2.34 -10.66 3.00
C GLY A 18 0.93 -11.21 2.92
N GLY A 19 0.11 -10.67 2.01
CA GLY A 19 -1.26 -11.10 1.89
C GLY A 19 -2.23 -10.41 2.82
N GLN A 20 -1.75 -9.54 3.69
CA GLN A 20 -2.59 -8.82 4.64
C GLN A 20 -2.86 -7.40 4.15
N LEU A 21 -4.13 -7.01 4.14
CA LEU A 21 -4.53 -5.67 3.73
C LEU A 21 -4.17 -4.66 4.82
N LEU A 22 -3.36 -3.67 4.46
CA LEU A 22 -2.95 -2.62 5.41
C LEU A 22 -3.77 -1.35 5.25
N ALA A 23 -4.08 -0.96 4.02
CA ALA A 23 -4.77 0.30 3.77
C ALA A 23 -5.43 0.27 2.41
N VAL A 24 -6.47 1.09 2.27
CA VAL A 24 -7.16 1.31 0.99
C VAL A 24 -7.19 2.81 0.76
N THR A 25 -6.79 3.24 -0.45
CA THR A 25 -6.78 4.66 -0.80
C THR A 25 -7.60 4.90 -2.05
N VAL A 26 -8.04 6.15 -2.22
CA VAL A 26 -8.83 6.53 -3.40
C VAL A 26 -7.94 6.65 -4.63
N TYR A 27 -6.69 7.07 -4.44
CA TYR A 27 -5.75 7.28 -5.54
C TYR A 27 -4.55 6.36 -5.41
N LYS A 28 -4.07 5.87 -6.54
CA LYS A 28 -2.86 5.04 -6.57
C LYS A 28 -1.68 5.78 -5.94
N LYS A 29 -1.58 7.07 -6.20
CA LYS A 29 -0.50 7.89 -5.67
C LYS A 29 -0.45 7.85 -4.15
N GLY A 30 -1.62 7.85 -3.50
CA GLY A 30 -1.70 7.76 -2.04
C GLY A 30 -1.15 6.44 -1.52
N ALA A 31 -1.52 5.34 -2.17
CA ALA A 31 -1.05 4.01 -1.77
C ALA A 31 0.46 3.88 -1.95
N VAL A 32 0.99 4.38 -3.05
CA VAL A 32 2.42 4.34 -3.32
C VAL A 32 3.19 5.18 -2.29
N THR A 33 2.66 6.35 -1.94
CA THR A 33 3.27 7.21 -0.94
C THR A 33 3.33 6.51 0.41
N LEU A 34 2.23 5.88 0.82
CA LEU A 34 2.20 5.11 2.07
C LEU A 34 3.21 3.97 2.05
N MET A 35 3.27 3.25 0.94
CA MET A 35 4.20 2.15 0.80
C MET A 35 5.65 2.62 0.98
N ARG A 36 6.00 3.74 0.36
CA ARG A 36 7.35 4.30 0.47
C ARG A 36 7.67 4.69 1.91
N ARG A 37 6.71 5.28 2.62
CA ARG A 37 6.91 5.67 4.01
C ARG A 37 7.11 4.45 4.91
N LEU A 38 6.34 3.40 4.69
CA LEU A 38 6.48 2.18 5.46
C LEU A 38 7.81 1.50 5.18
N GLN A 39 8.24 1.48 3.93
CA GLN A 39 9.53 0.90 3.57
C GLN A 39 10.68 1.68 4.22
N ARG A 40 10.57 3.00 4.25
CA ARG A 40 11.59 3.84 4.87
C ARG A 40 11.63 3.63 6.38
N ALA A 41 10.49 3.52 7.02
CA ALA A 41 10.41 3.29 8.46
C ALA A 41 11.04 1.96 8.84
N ARG A 42 10.89 0.95 8.00
CA ARG A 42 11.46 -0.37 8.26
C ARG A 42 12.97 -0.42 8.05
N ARG A 43 13.49 0.46 7.21
CA ARG A 43 14.93 0.53 6.95
C ARG A 43 15.68 1.19 8.09
N ASN A 44 15.02 2.02 8.86
CA ASN A 44 15.62 2.71 10.00
C ASN A 44 15.23 1.99 11.27
N PRO A 45 16.13 1.15 11.79
CA PRO A 45 15.89 0.49 13.06
C PRO A 45 15.84 1.49 14.20
#